data_13e9e764d580bdd147514990eccb86fe
#
_entry.id   13e9e764d580bdd147514990eccb86fe
#
_cell.length_a   1.000
_cell.length_b   1.000
_cell.length_c   1.000
_cell.angle_alpha   90.00
_cell.angle_beta   90.00
_cell.angle_gamma   90.00
#
_symmetry.space_group_name_H-M   'P 1'
#
loop_
_entity.id
_entity.type
_entity.pdbx_description
1 polymer ?
#
loop_
_entity_poly.entity_id
_entity_poly.type
_entity_poly.pdbx_seq_one_letter_code
_entity_poly.pdbx_strand_id
1 'polypeptide(L)'
;KELRAEPQNDVTAASDINVIYILTDDQRFDELGFMNPVIDTPNIDRLAQEGVHFKNAFVTTALCSPSRATILTGQYMHNHGVVDNNAPPNPDNVFFPQYLQRGGYDTAFIGKWHMGEAASATRNLDDPQPGFDHWVSFAGQGHYYPTKLRNGEMNKLNVNGEHVFQKGYITDELTDYAIDYLSQRSSERPFFLYLSHKAVHTNFSPAARHATQY
;
A
#
# COMPACT_ATOMS: atom_id res chain seq x y z
N LYS A 1 34.54 17.39 -16.32
CA LYS A 1 34.18 16.05 -16.82
C LYS A 1 32.70 16.08 -17.13
N GLU A 2 32.38 16.22 -18.41
CA GLU A 2 31.02 16.14 -18.91
C GLU A 2 30.46 14.74 -18.61
N LEU A 3 29.35 14.69 -17.87
CA LEU A 3 28.55 13.49 -17.74
C LEU A 3 27.92 13.24 -19.12
N ARG A 4 28.39 12.19 -19.81
CA ARG A 4 27.72 11.67 -20.99
C ARG A 4 26.30 11.25 -20.57
N ALA A 5 25.30 11.82 -21.22
CA ALA A 5 23.94 11.31 -21.15
C ALA A 5 23.98 9.83 -21.60
N GLU A 6 23.55 8.93 -20.74
CA GLU A 6 23.33 7.54 -21.13
C GLU A 6 22.26 7.49 -22.23
N PRO A 7 22.39 6.62 -23.22
CA PRO A 7 21.39 6.49 -24.27
C PRO A 7 20.05 6.14 -23.61
N GLN A 8 19.03 6.89 -23.95
CA GLN A 8 17.64 6.50 -23.68
C GLN A 8 17.43 5.16 -24.41
N ASN A 9 17.56 4.05 -23.67
CA ASN A 9 17.08 2.78 -24.18
C ASN A 9 15.58 2.96 -24.43
N ASP A 10 15.17 2.81 -25.67
CA ASP A 10 13.77 2.62 -26.02
C ASP A 10 13.21 1.55 -25.07
N VAL A 11 12.29 1.98 -24.21
CA VAL A 11 11.53 1.07 -23.35
C VAL A 11 10.67 0.26 -24.29
N THR A 12 11.20 -0.87 -24.72
CA THR A 12 10.44 -1.86 -25.49
C THR A 12 9.16 -2.20 -24.72
N ALA A 13 8.06 -2.25 -25.46
CA ALA A 13 6.68 -2.46 -25.07
C ALA A 13 6.49 -3.00 -23.63
N ALA A 14 5.64 -2.31 -22.85
CA ALA A 14 5.19 -2.76 -21.54
C ALA A 14 4.90 -4.26 -21.58
N SER A 15 5.39 -5.01 -20.60
CA SER A 15 5.04 -6.43 -20.50
C SER A 15 3.52 -6.51 -20.33
N ASP A 16 2.86 -7.49 -20.96
CA ASP A 16 1.41 -7.72 -20.82
C ASP A 16 1.01 -8.24 -19.42
N ILE A 17 1.91 -8.16 -18.45
CA ILE A 17 1.72 -8.68 -17.10
C ILE A 17 1.09 -7.62 -16.20
N ASN A 18 -0.10 -7.92 -15.72
CA ASN A 18 -0.75 -7.14 -14.66
C ASN A 18 -0.21 -7.55 -13.29
N VAL A 19 -0.03 -6.59 -12.39
CA VAL A 19 0.51 -6.83 -11.04
C VAL A 19 -0.45 -6.29 -10.00
N ILE A 20 -0.83 -7.14 -9.05
CA ILE A 20 -1.52 -6.74 -7.81
C ILE A 20 -0.58 -7.06 -6.65
N TYR A 21 -0.18 -6.04 -5.92
CA TYR A 21 0.60 -6.16 -4.70
C TYR A 21 -0.30 -5.88 -3.50
N ILE A 22 -0.56 -6.90 -2.68
CA ILE A 22 -1.39 -6.76 -1.47
C ILE A 22 -0.49 -6.81 -0.25
N LEU A 23 -0.53 -5.76 0.57
CA LEU A 23 0.20 -5.66 1.82
C LEU A 23 -0.76 -5.63 3.00
N THR A 24 -0.56 -6.53 3.96
CA THR A 24 -1.18 -6.49 5.29
C THR A 24 -0.25 -5.81 6.28
N ASP A 25 -0.78 -5.25 7.37
CA ASP A 25 -0.02 -4.52 8.38
C ASP A 25 0.05 -5.31 9.70
N ASP A 26 1.25 -5.46 10.24
CA ASP A 26 1.55 -6.18 11.49
C ASP A 26 1.09 -7.64 11.52
N GLN A 27 0.84 -8.27 10.38
CA GLN A 27 0.49 -9.68 10.31
C GLN A 27 1.74 -10.54 10.51
N ARG A 28 1.67 -11.48 11.44
CA ARG A 28 2.73 -12.48 11.61
C ARG A 28 2.77 -13.42 10.41
N PHE A 29 3.97 -13.92 10.10
CA PHE A 29 4.20 -14.81 8.95
C PHE A 29 3.42 -16.13 9.02
N ASP A 30 3.09 -16.59 10.23
CA ASP A 30 2.40 -17.85 10.52
C ASP A 30 0.89 -17.68 10.81
N GLU A 31 0.33 -16.47 10.65
CA GLU A 31 -1.10 -16.19 10.82
C GLU A 31 -1.88 -16.36 9.51
N LEU A 32 -1.75 -17.55 8.91
CA LEU A 32 -2.42 -17.96 7.67
C LEU A 32 -2.90 -19.40 7.83
N GLY A 33 -4.06 -19.74 7.30
CA GLY A 33 -4.71 -21.04 7.51
C GLY A 33 -3.84 -22.23 7.11
N PHE A 34 -3.12 -22.15 5.99
CA PHE A 34 -2.21 -23.21 5.54
C PHE A 34 -0.96 -23.41 6.44
N MET A 35 -0.70 -22.49 7.36
CA MET A 35 0.41 -22.55 8.33
C MET A 35 -0.09 -22.77 9.77
N ASN A 36 -1.29 -22.29 10.09
CA ASN A 36 -1.87 -22.35 11.42
C ASN A 36 -3.34 -22.82 11.35
N PRO A 37 -3.64 -24.05 11.78
CA PRO A 37 -4.97 -24.64 11.62
C PRO A 37 -6.08 -23.97 12.46
N VAL A 38 -5.72 -23.05 13.37
CA VAL A 38 -6.70 -22.26 14.13
C VAL A 38 -7.27 -21.12 13.29
N ILE A 39 -6.54 -20.70 12.24
CA ILE A 39 -6.88 -19.55 11.42
C ILE A 39 -7.54 -20.03 10.11
N ASP A 40 -8.64 -19.39 9.77
CA ASP A 40 -9.39 -19.66 8.53
C ASP A 40 -9.16 -18.55 7.51
N THR A 41 -8.31 -18.84 6.50
CA THR A 41 -7.99 -17.92 5.40
C THR A 41 -8.11 -18.60 4.02
N PRO A 42 -9.29 -19.10 3.64
CA PRO A 42 -9.45 -20.02 2.51
C PRO A 42 -8.99 -19.43 1.17
N ASN A 43 -9.17 -18.12 0.96
CA ASN A 43 -8.76 -17.46 -0.28
C ASN A 43 -7.23 -17.26 -0.35
N ILE A 44 -6.58 -16.95 0.77
CA ILE A 44 -5.11 -16.84 0.83
C ILE A 44 -4.49 -18.24 0.73
N ASP A 45 -5.09 -19.24 1.37
CA ASP A 45 -4.64 -20.62 1.30
C ASP A 45 -4.68 -21.16 -0.15
N ARG A 46 -5.73 -20.79 -0.91
CA ARG A 46 -5.80 -21.10 -2.32
C ARG A 46 -4.67 -20.44 -3.12
N LEU A 47 -4.37 -19.17 -2.86
CA LEU A 47 -3.22 -18.49 -3.51
C LEU A 47 -1.90 -19.19 -3.20
N ALA A 48 -1.72 -19.67 -1.97
CA ALA A 48 -0.52 -20.41 -1.58
C ALA A 48 -0.43 -21.79 -2.28
N GLN A 49 -1.57 -22.44 -2.56
CA GLN A 49 -1.64 -23.73 -3.26
C GLN A 49 -1.42 -23.59 -4.77
N GLU A 50 -1.95 -22.53 -5.38
CA GLU A 50 -1.88 -22.29 -6.82
C GLU A 50 -0.63 -21.51 -7.25
N GLY A 51 0.04 -20.85 -6.30
CA GLY A 51 1.19 -19.98 -6.52
C GLY A 51 2.47 -20.45 -5.86
N VAL A 52 3.27 -19.52 -5.35
CA VAL A 52 4.56 -19.78 -4.70
C VAL A 52 4.59 -19.18 -3.31
N HIS A 53 4.86 -19.99 -2.30
CA HIS A 53 5.10 -19.57 -0.93
C HIS A 53 6.61 -19.37 -0.68
N PHE A 54 7.04 -18.13 -0.47
CA PHE A 54 8.41 -17.78 -0.12
C PHE A 54 8.67 -17.98 1.38
N LYS A 55 9.18 -19.14 1.75
CA LYS A 55 9.42 -19.50 3.17
C LYS A 55 10.49 -18.66 3.87
N ASN A 56 11.40 -18.07 3.10
CA ASN A 56 12.54 -17.31 3.61
C ASN A 56 12.49 -15.85 3.15
N ALA A 57 11.32 -15.22 3.24
CA ALA A 57 11.18 -13.79 3.07
C ALA A 57 11.47 -13.06 4.39
N PHE A 58 12.28 -11.99 4.33
CA PHE A 58 12.72 -11.25 5.51
C PHE A 58 12.38 -9.77 5.38
N VAL A 59 11.90 -9.18 6.46
CA VAL A 59 11.71 -7.73 6.58
C VAL A 59 13.00 -7.13 7.12
N THR A 60 13.60 -6.19 6.40
CA THR A 60 14.89 -5.58 6.77
C THR A 60 14.77 -4.64 7.98
N THR A 61 13.62 -3.99 8.15
CA THR A 61 13.28 -3.16 9.31
C THR A 61 11.80 -3.39 9.63
N ALA A 62 11.53 -4.12 10.71
CA ALA A 62 10.18 -4.51 11.12
C ALA A 62 9.44 -3.35 11.81
N LEU A 63 9.16 -2.27 11.06
CA LEU A 63 8.40 -1.10 11.47
C LEU A 63 7.70 -0.51 10.24
N CYS A 64 6.48 0.00 10.39
CA CYS A 64 5.59 0.39 9.30
C CYS A 64 6.26 1.26 8.22
N SER A 65 6.65 2.50 8.57
CA SER A 65 7.20 3.45 7.59
C SER A 65 8.52 3.00 6.97
N PRO A 66 9.52 2.51 7.73
CA PRO A 66 10.77 2.00 7.15
C PRO A 66 10.55 0.81 6.21
N SER A 67 9.68 -0.13 6.58
CA SER A 67 9.36 -1.28 5.73
C SER A 67 8.70 -0.86 4.41
N ARG A 68 7.75 0.08 4.47
CA ARG A 68 7.07 0.64 3.29
C ARG A 68 8.04 1.38 2.38
N ALA A 69 8.95 2.18 2.95
CA ALA A 69 10.00 2.84 2.20
C ALA A 69 10.95 1.83 1.52
N THR A 70 11.34 0.76 2.22
CA THR A 70 12.15 -0.32 1.64
C THR A 70 11.43 -0.98 0.46
N ILE A 71 10.13 -1.31 0.60
CA ILE A 71 9.33 -1.90 -0.48
C ILE A 71 9.30 -0.97 -1.70
N LEU A 72 9.03 0.32 -1.48
CA LEU A 72 8.86 1.28 -2.58
C LEU A 72 10.16 1.69 -3.27
N THR A 73 11.27 1.71 -2.54
CA THR A 73 12.57 2.16 -3.07
C THR A 73 13.51 1.02 -3.47
N GLY A 74 13.28 -0.21 -2.97
CA GLY A 74 14.23 -1.32 -3.09
C GLY A 74 15.52 -1.11 -2.29
N GLN A 75 15.56 -0.15 -1.36
CA GLN A 75 16.76 0.24 -0.61
C GLN A 75 16.65 -0.17 0.87
N TYR A 76 17.80 -0.31 1.51
CA TYR A 76 17.86 -0.44 2.97
C TYR A 76 17.59 0.89 3.68
N MET A 77 17.15 0.82 4.93
CA MET A 77 16.76 1.95 5.76
C MET A 77 17.81 3.09 5.78
N HIS A 78 19.10 2.76 5.89
CA HIS A 78 20.17 3.75 5.93
C HIS A 78 20.39 4.50 4.60
N ASN A 79 19.87 3.96 3.48
CA ASN A 79 19.94 4.62 2.18
C ASN A 79 18.68 5.47 1.91
N HIS A 80 17.48 4.94 2.15
CA HIS A 80 16.24 5.69 1.90
C HIS A 80 15.91 6.71 3.00
N GLY A 81 16.59 6.66 4.16
CA GLY A 81 16.50 7.67 5.23
C GLY A 81 15.27 7.59 6.12
N VAL A 82 14.28 6.74 5.85
CA VAL A 82 13.11 6.54 6.71
C VAL A 82 13.47 5.59 7.82
N VAL A 83 13.90 6.16 8.97
CA VAL A 83 14.48 5.39 10.09
C VAL A 83 13.44 5.00 11.16
N ASP A 84 12.32 5.69 11.18
CA ASP A 84 11.17 5.43 12.07
C ASP A 84 9.86 5.88 11.43
N ASN A 85 8.74 5.79 12.17
CA ASN A 85 7.43 6.20 11.68
C ASN A 85 7.26 7.73 11.53
N ASN A 86 8.17 8.53 12.05
CA ASN A 86 8.13 9.98 11.99
C ASN A 86 9.06 10.54 10.90
N ALA A 87 10.10 9.80 10.54
CA ALA A 87 11.06 10.25 9.54
C ALA A 87 10.42 10.35 8.15
N PRO A 88 10.50 11.51 7.47
CA PRO A 88 10.01 11.64 6.11
C PRO A 88 10.91 10.86 5.15
N PRO A 89 10.38 10.41 4.01
CA PRO A 89 11.22 9.95 2.91
C PRO A 89 12.18 11.04 2.45
N ASN A 90 13.41 10.65 2.09
CA ASN A 90 14.33 11.56 1.43
C ASN A 90 13.66 12.04 0.12
N PRO A 91 13.63 13.36 -0.16
CA PRO A 91 13.05 13.90 -1.39
C PRO A 91 13.64 13.33 -2.68
N ASP A 92 14.87 12.85 -2.63
CA ASP A 92 15.57 12.25 -3.78
C ASP A 92 15.22 10.76 -3.98
N ASN A 93 14.43 10.17 -3.09
CA ASN A 93 13.99 8.79 -3.26
C ASN A 93 13.08 8.64 -4.47
N VAL A 94 13.41 7.70 -5.32
CA VAL A 94 12.56 7.29 -6.44
C VAL A 94 11.82 6.01 -6.05
N PHE A 95 10.51 6.04 -6.13
CA PHE A 95 9.67 4.87 -5.88
C PHE A 95 9.52 4.05 -7.16
N PHE A 96 9.61 2.72 -7.05
CA PHE A 96 9.58 1.86 -8.24
C PHE A 96 8.30 2.02 -9.10
N PRO A 97 7.11 2.38 -8.57
CA PRO A 97 5.95 2.64 -9.42
C PRO A 97 6.16 3.76 -10.44
N GLN A 98 7.06 4.72 -10.16
CA GLN A 98 7.42 5.76 -11.14
C GLN A 98 8.09 5.18 -12.40
N TYR A 99 8.83 4.06 -12.27
CA TYR A 99 9.39 3.34 -13.41
C TYR A 99 8.30 2.59 -14.18
N LEU A 100 7.35 1.96 -13.47
CA LEU A 100 6.21 1.29 -14.11
C LEU A 100 5.33 2.29 -14.88
N GLN A 101 5.03 3.44 -14.28
CA GLN A 101 4.26 4.51 -14.91
C GLN A 101 4.95 5.01 -16.19
N ARG A 102 6.27 5.25 -16.15
CA ARG A 102 7.07 5.59 -17.34
C ARG A 102 7.11 4.47 -18.38
N GLY A 103 7.00 3.22 -17.96
CA GLY A 103 6.88 2.03 -18.80
C GLY A 103 5.49 1.81 -19.38
N GLY A 104 4.53 2.73 -19.17
CA GLY A 104 3.19 2.67 -19.74
C GLY A 104 2.15 1.95 -18.89
N TYR A 105 2.49 1.53 -17.67
CA TYR A 105 1.50 0.97 -16.73
C TYR A 105 0.50 2.02 -16.26
N ASP A 106 -0.74 1.57 -16.06
CA ASP A 106 -1.73 2.25 -15.25
C ASP A 106 -1.48 1.90 -13.78
N THR A 107 -1.23 2.89 -12.93
CA THR A 107 -0.71 2.65 -11.58
C THR A 107 -1.68 3.15 -10.52
N ALA A 108 -2.01 2.29 -9.54
CA ALA A 108 -2.90 2.64 -8.43
C ALA A 108 -2.29 2.33 -7.08
N PHE A 109 -2.50 3.23 -6.12
CA PHE A 109 -2.27 3.01 -4.70
C PHE A 109 -3.58 3.13 -3.93
N ILE A 110 -3.91 2.12 -3.14
CA ILE A 110 -5.14 2.10 -2.34
C ILE A 110 -4.81 1.62 -0.93
N GLY A 111 -4.94 2.48 0.08
CA GLY A 111 -4.80 2.12 1.48
C GLY A 111 -3.80 2.94 2.29
N LYS A 112 -3.14 2.29 3.24
CA LYS A 112 -2.22 2.91 4.20
C LYS A 112 -0.89 3.27 3.56
N TRP A 113 -0.62 4.56 3.46
CA TRP A 113 0.68 5.10 3.05
C TRP A 113 1.65 5.16 4.23
N HIS A 114 1.28 5.89 5.26
CA HIS A 114 1.98 5.97 6.56
C HIS A 114 3.47 6.29 6.46
N MET A 115 3.85 7.29 5.68
CA MET A 115 5.23 7.81 5.66
C MET A 115 5.22 9.33 5.79
N GLY A 116 6.09 9.85 6.66
CA GLY A 116 6.32 11.28 6.83
C GLY A 116 5.40 12.01 7.80
N GLU A 117 4.82 11.33 8.78
CA GLU A 117 3.85 11.91 9.73
C GLU A 117 4.38 13.13 10.51
N ALA A 118 5.65 13.14 10.88
CA ALA A 118 6.22 14.23 11.67
C ALA A 118 6.75 15.41 10.83
N ALA A 119 6.89 15.26 9.53
CA ALA A 119 7.61 16.23 8.70
C ALA A 119 6.77 17.42 8.25
N SER A 120 5.48 17.48 8.57
CA SER A 120 4.63 18.39 7.83
C SER A 120 3.57 19.11 8.67
N ALA A 121 3.92 20.32 9.07
CA ALA A 121 2.91 21.36 9.27
C ALA A 121 2.29 21.88 7.96
N THR A 122 2.74 21.39 6.79
CA THR A 122 2.42 21.98 5.47
C THR A 122 2.01 21.00 4.38
N ARG A 123 2.10 19.67 4.61
CA ARG A 123 1.64 18.64 3.65
C ARG A 123 0.59 17.76 4.29
N ASN A 124 -0.48 17.46 3.57
CA ASN A 124 -1.40 16.43 4.00
C ASN A 124 -0.70 15.07 3.88
N LEU A 125 -0.79 14.27 4.94
CA LEU A 125 -0.07 12.99 5.05
C LEU A 125 -0.61 11.90 4.11
N ASP A 126 -1.73 12.16 3.51
CA ASP A 126 -2.45 11.29 2.59
C ASP A 126 -2.53 11.83 1.15
N ASP A 127 -1.77 12.90 0.84
CA ASP A 127 -1.72 13.44 -0.52
C ASP A 127 -1.15 12.43 -1.53
N PRO A 128 -1.66 12.45 -2.79
CA PRO A 128 -1.15 11.60 -3.86
C PRO A 128 0.37 11.68 -3.99
N GLN A 129 1.00 10.53 -4.16
CA GLN A 129 2.45 10.41 -4.25
C GLN A 129 2.90 10.10 -5.68
N PRO A 130 4.15 10.49 -6.05
CA PRO A 130 4.67 10.22 -7.38
C PRO A 130 4.67 8.73 -7.74
N GLY A 131 4.30 8.42 -8.98
CA GLY A 131 4.28 7.05 -9.50
C GLY A 131 2.92 6.38 -9.46
N PHE A 132 1.85 7.11 -9.05
CA PHE A 132 0.50 6.59 -9.02
C PHE A 132 -0.46 7.52 -9.77
N ASP A 133 -1.19 6.95 -10.73
CA ASP A 133 -2.23 7.62 -11.53
C ASP A 133 -3.56 7.68 -10.77
N HIS A 134 -3.81 6.66 -9.94
CA HIS A 134 -4.98 6.56 -9.07
C HIS A 134 -4.56 6.44 -7.62
N TRP A 135 -5.24 7.19 -6.73
CA TRP A 135 -4.84 7.31 -5.34
C TRP A 135 -6.03 7.23 -4.40
N VAL A 136 -5.99 6.33 -3.43
CA VAL A 136 -6.88 6.32 -2.27
C VAL A 136 -6.05 6.07 -1.03
N SER A 137 -6.05 7.02 -0.08
CA SER A 137 -5.28 6.86 1.16
C SER A 137 -5.96 7.55 2.34
N PHE A 138 -5.34 7.47 3.50
CA PHE A 138 -5.79 8.14 4.72
C PHE A 138 -4.57 8.56 5.55
N ALA A 139 -4.75 9.59 6.39
CA ALA A 139 -3.68 10.08 7.24
C ALA A 139 -3.32 9.06 8.34
N GLY A 140 -2.03 8.90 8.56
CA GLY A 140 -1.47 8.12 9.67
C GLY A 140 -1.85 6.65 9.65
N GLN A 141 -2.28 6.18 10.81
CA GLN A 141 -2.67 4.77 11.03
C GLN A 141 -4.08 4.44 10.50
N GLY A 142 -4.90 5.45 10.20
CA GLY A 142 -6.30 5.25 9.84
C GLY A 142 -7.16 4.63 10.95
N HIS A 143 -8.42 4.39 10.65
CA HIS A 143 -9.40 3.82 11.58
C HIS A 143 -10.13 2.64 10.95
N TYR A 144 -10.46 1.62 11.74
CA TYR A 144 -11.22 0.46 11.23
C TYR A 144 -12.65 0.82 10.85
N TYR A 145 -13.27 1.75 11.59
CA TYR A 145 -14.64 2.22 11.36
C TYR A 145 -14.69 3.74 11.32
N PRO A 146 -15.73 4.34 10.74
CA PRO A 146 -15.96 5.78 10.80
C PRO A 146 -15.87 6.28 12.24
N THR A 147 -14.95 7.20 12.48
CA THR A 147 -14.58 7.63 13.83
C THR A 147 -14.55 9.16 13.91
N LYS A 148 -15.13 9.70 15.00
CA LYS A 148 -15.03 11.11 15.32
C LYS A 148 -13.64 11.40 15.91
N LEU A 149 -12.90 12.27 15.26
CA LEU A 149 -11.56 12.68 15.65
C LEU A 149 -11.59 13.66 16.82
N ARG A 150 -10.41 13.92 17.43
CA ARG A 150 -10.30 14.86 18.56
C ARG A 150 -10.71 16.30 18.21
N ASN A 151 -10.56 16.71 16.95
CA ASN A 151 -11.02 18.01 16.45
C ASN A 151 -12.52 18.07 16.20
N GLY A 152 -13.26 16.98 16.45
CA GLY A 152 -14.71 16.90 16.29
C GLY A 152 -15.18 16.51 14.88
N GLU A 153 -14.29 16.40 13.91
CA GLU A 153 -14.61 15.96 12.55
C GLU A 153 -14.62 14.43 12.43
N MET A 154 -15.34 13.92 11.43
CA MET A 154 -15.23 12.50 11.05
C MET A 154 -13.94 12.26 10.25
N ASN A 155 -13.34 11.09 10.44
CA ASN A 155 -12.18 10.70 9.65
C ASN A 155 -12.53 10.57 8.15
N LYS A 156 -11.55 10.84 7.31
CA LYS A 156 -11.69 10.92 5.86
C LYS A 156 -10.66 10.05 5.16
N LEU A 157 -10.95 9.72 3.91
CA LEU A 157 -10.02 9.20 2.92
C LEU A 157 -9.71 10.32 1.93
N ASN A 158 -8.49 10.33 1.40
CA ASN A 158 -8.13 11.13 0.24
C ASN A 158 -8.30 10.27 -1.02
N VAL A 159 -9.22 10.65 -1.89
CA VAL A 159 -9.47 9.98 -3.17
C VAL A 159 -9.05 10.93 -4.28
N ASN A 160 -7.90 10.68 -4.90
CA ASN A 160 -7.32 11.49 -5.98
C ASN A 160 -7.21 13.00 -5.65
N GLY A 161 -6.91 13.33 -4.40
CA GLY A 161 -6.81 14.71 -3.90
C GLY A 161 -8.08 15.26 -3.26
N GLU A 162 -9.19 14.55 -3.33
CA GLU A 162 -10.45 14.93 -2.69
C GLU A 162 -10.68 14.16 -1.39
N HIS A 163 -11.01 14.87 -0.30
CA HIS A 163 -11.29 14.26 0.99
C HIS A 163 -12.76 13.85 1.11
N VAL A 164 -13.01 12.55 1.25
CA VAL A 164 -14.33 11.95 1.44
C VAL A 164 -14.42 11.27 2.80
N PHE A 165 -15.61 11.28 3.42
CA PHE A 165 -15.81 10.58 4.70
C PHE A 165 -15.68 9.07 4.52
N GLN A 166 -14.98 8.42 5.45
CA GLN A 166 -15.01 6.95 5.56
C GLN A 166 -16.45 6.50 5.84
N LYS A 167 -16.93 5.50 5.11
CA LYS A 167 -18.33 5.05 5.17
C LYS A 167 -18.52 3.76 5.97
N GLY A 168 -17.52 2.87 5.97
CA GLY A 168 -17.68 1.54 6.52
C GLY A 168 -16.41 0.99 7.16
N TYR A 169 -16.34 -0.34 7.24
CA TYR A 169 -15.15 -1.05 7.68
C TYR A 169 -14.03 -0.85 6.66
N ILE A 170 -12.91 -0.32 7.10
CA ILE A 170 -11.87 0.17 6.18
C ILE A 170 -11.34 -0.90 5.22
N THR A 171 -11.19 -2.15 5.67
CA THR A 171 -10.70 -3.22 4.80
C THR A 171 -11.66 -3.50 3.64
N ASP A 172 -12.97 -3.46 3.90
CA ASP A 172 -13.99 -3.62 2.87
C ASP A 172 -13.99 -2.42 1.93
N GLU A 173 -14.00 -1.21 2.49
CA GLU A 173 -14.04 0.02 1.70
C GLU A 173 -12.82 0.16 0.77
N LEU A 174 -11.62 -0.18 1.24
CA LEU A 174 -10.42 -0.21 0.38
C LEU A 174 -10.50 -1.30 -0.70
N THR A 175 -11.10 -2.44 -0.36
CA THR A 175 -11.33 -3.52 -1.33
C THR A 175 -12.34 -3.10 -2.40
N ASP A 176 -13.41 -2.40 -2.03
CA ASP A 176 -14.39 -1.86 -2.97
C ASP A 176 -13.74 -0.84 -3.92
N TYR A 177 -12.90 0.08 -3.42
CA TYR A 177 -12.12 0.99 -4.27
C TYR A 177 -11.18 0.24 -5.22
N ALA A 178 -10.57 -0.87 -4.78
CA ALA A 178 -9.71 -1.69 -5.63
C ALA A 178 -10.50 -2.40 -6.74
N ILE A 179 -11.68 -2.92 -6.42
CA ILE A 179 -12.59 -3.55 -7.40
C ILE A 179 -13.08 -2.51 -8.41
N ASP A 180 -13.48 -1.33 -7.94
CA ASP A 180 -13.92 -0.24 -8.80
C ASP A 180 -12.82 0.20 -9.76
N TYR A 181 -11.59 0.39 -9.27
CA TYR A 181 -10.43 0.67 -10.11
C TYR A 181 -10.24 -0.41 -11.18
N LEU A 182 -10.21 -1.68 -10.80
CA LEU A 182 -10.02 -2.80 -11.72
C LEU A 182 -11.15 -2.91 -12.78
N SER A 183 -12.38 -2.54 -12.42
CA SER A 183 -13.53 -2.60 -13.31
C SER A 183 -13.61 -1.43 -14.29
N GLN A 184 -13.09 -0.27 -13.93
CA GLN A 184 -13.22 0.98 -14.71
C GLN A 184 -11.98 1.33 -15.54
N ARG A 185 -10.82 0.72 -15.23
CA ARG A 185 -9.58 0.98 -15.97
C ARG A 185 -9.66 0.54 -17.43
N SER A 186 -8.86 1.15 -18.29
CA SER A 186 -8.67 0.69 -19.66
C SER A 186 -8.01 -0.70 -19.71
N SER A 187 -8.51 -1.57 -20.59
CA SER A 187 -7.88 -2.88 -20.85
C SER A 187 -6.66 -2.80 -21.79
N GLU A 188 -6.38 -1.62 -22.35
CA GLU A 188 -5.31 -1.45 -23.34
C GLU A 188 -3.91 -1.31 -22.73
N ARG A 189 -3.83 -1.04 -21.42
CA ARG A 189 -2.59 -0.86 -20.69
C ARG A 189 -2.45 -1.92 -19.59
N PRO A 190 -1.25 -2.46 -19.36
CA PRO A 190 -0.99 -3.23 -18.15
C PRO A 190 -1.16 -2.35 -16.92
N PHE A 191 -1.49 -2.95 -15.78
CA PHE A 191 -1.66 -2.20 -14.54
C PHE A 191 -0.79 -2.71 -13.40
N PHE A 192 -0.52 -1.80 -12.47
CA PHE A 192 0.03 -2.08 -11.17
C PHE A 192 -0.89 -1.54 -10.08
N LEU A 193 -1.45 -2.41 -9.27
CA LEU A 193 -2.27 -2.05 -8.10
C LEU A 193 -1.50 -2.37 -6.82
N TYR A 194 -1.24 -1.36 -5.98
CA TYR A 194 -0.74 -1.53 -4.63
C TYR A 194 -1.90 -1.36 -3.62
N LEU A 195 -2.45 -2.48 -3.16
CA LEU A 195 -3.50 -2.52 -2.13
C LEU A 195 -2.87 -2.71 -0.75
N SER A 196 -2.88 -1.66 0.05
CA SER A 196 -2.19 -1.57 1.34
C SER A 196 -3.19 -1.51 2.49
N HIS A 197 -3.54 -2.66 3.06
CA HIS A 197 -4.49 -2.71 4.15
C HIS A 197 -3.93 -2.19 5.48
N LYS A 198 -4.80 -1.63 6.33
CA LYS A 198 -4.53 -1.40 7.75
C LYS A 198 -4.55 -2.70 8.54
N ALA A 199 -5.39 -3.66 8.16
CA ALA A 199 -5.50 -4.96 8.83
C ALA A 199 -4.19 -5.76 8.67
N VAL A 200 -3.72 -6.40 9.73
CA VAL A 200 -4.37 -6.67 11.02
C VAL A 200 -3.83 -5.79 12.17
N HIS A 201 -3.27 -4.62 11.90
CA HIS A 201 -2.68 -3.72 12.90
C HIS A 201 -3.63 -3.45 14.09
N THR A 202 -3.05 -3.21 15.28
CA THR A 202 -3.81 -2.78 16.46
C THR A 202 -4.80 -1.62 16.11
N ASN A 203 -6.01 -1.55 16.60
CA ASN A 203 -6.66 -2.23 17.72
C ASN A 203 -7.34 -3.57 17.36
N PHE A 204 -6.94 -4.28 16.30
CA PHE A 204 -7.45 -5.61 15.95
C PHE A 204 -8.99 -5.70 15.87
N SER A 205 -9.64 -4.66 15.34
CA SER A 205 -11.11 -4.64 15.26
C SER A 205 -11.55 -5.42 14.02
N PRO A 206 -12.23 -6.55 14.17
CA PRO A 206 -12.73 -7.33 13.04
C PRO A 206 -13.94 -6.65 12.38
N ALA A 207 -14.25 -7.05 11.15
CA ALA A 207 -15.55 -6.75 10.58
C ALA A 207 -16.65 -7.43 11.41
N ALA A 208 -17.84 -6.80 11.50
CA ALA A 208 -18.93 -7.29 12.33
C ALA A 208 -19.30 -8.76 12.01
N ARG A 209 -19.22 -9.17 10.73
CA ARG A 209 -19.47 -10.54 10.27
C ARG A 209 -18.48 -11.58 10.82
N HIS A 210 -17.33 -11.16 11.33
CA HIS A 210 -16.26 -12.04 11.86
C HIS A 210 -16.10 -11.89 13.39
N ALA A 211 -16.90 -11.06 14.07
CA ALA A 211 -16.75 -10.76 15.49
C ALA A 211 -16.89 -11.98 16.42
N THR A 212 -17.47 -13.07 15.95
CA THR A 212 -17.71 -14.31 16.71
C THR A 212 -17.17 -15.54 15.98
N GLN A 213 -16.18 -15.40 15.11
CA GLN A 213 -15.67 -16.48 14.29
C GLN A 213 -14.80 -17.46 15.11
N TYR A 214 -14.14 -16.98 16.18
CA TYR A 214 -13.26 -17.73 17.07
C TYR A 214 -13.72 -17.65 18.52
#